data_9e8d2ee89d35dadacb096e91f1d2a618
#
_entry.id   9e8d2ee89d35dadacb096e91f1d2a618
#
_cell.length_a   1.000
_cell.length_b   1.000
_cell.length_c   1.000
_cell.angle_alpha   90.00
_cell.angle_beta   90.00
_cell.angle_gamma   90.00
#
_symmetry.space_group_name_H-M   'P 1'
#
loop_
_entity.id
_entity.type
_entity.pdbx_description
1 polymer ?
#
loop_
_entity_poly.entity_id
_entity_poly.type
_entity_poly.pdbx_seq_one_letter_code
_entity_poly.pdbx_strand_id
1 'polypeptide(L)'
;MRAILLAVLALIATPLLAQNAMPPAPYAYTQLEDPELEAEAVALMATLRCLKCQSQSIHDSDAPMAGDMRHQVRTRLLAGESPEQIRAWLIQRYGDYVSYQPEVSSHTWPLFVIPLVLILLVAAVLLRRLGKRREDGDSETGASA
;
A
#
# COMPACT_ATOMS: atom_id res chain seq x y z
N MET A 1 -48.75 9.08 24.62
CA MET A 1 -47.34 9.47 24.43
C MET A 1 -46.35 8.30 24.61
N ARG A 2 -46.42 7.50 25.69
CA ARG A 2 -45.52 6.36 25.92
C ARG A 2 -45.61 5.28 24.84
N ALA A 3 -46.80 4.94 24.33
CA ALA A 3 -47.00 3.93 23.28
C ALA A 3 -46.43 4.38 21.93
N ILE A 4 -46.48 5.66 21.58
CA ILE A 4 -45.94 6.22 20.35
C ILE A 4 -44.39 6.19 20.41
N LEU A 5 -43.81 6.47 21.57
CA LEU A 5 -42.36 6.44 21.79
C LEU A 5 -41.78 5.02 21.66
N LEU A 6 -42.48 4.01 22.16
CA LEU A 6 -42.12 2.60 22.04
C LEU A 6 -42.25 2.10 20.59
N ALA A 7 -43.27 2.57 19.85
CA ALA A 7 -43.45 2.21 18.45
C ALA A 7 -42.35 2.83 17.56
N VAL A 8 -41.92 4.05 17.80
CA VAL A 8 -40.83 4.71 17.09
C VAL A 8 -39.48 4.05 17.40
N LEU A 9 -39.27 3.64 18.66
CA LEU A 9 -38.04 2.94 19.06
C LEU A 9 -37.93 1.54 18.41
N ALA A 10 -39.06 0.84 18.27
CA ALA A 10 -39.13 -0.46 17.60
C ALA A 10 -38.87 -0.36 16.08
N LEU A 11 -39.29 0.73 15.44
CA LEU A 11 -39.07 0.97 14.01
C LEU A 11 -37.60 1.27 13.68
N ILE A 12 -36.83 1.84 14.62
CA ILE A 12 -35.41 2.17 14.44
C ILE A 12 -34.50 0.94 14.65
N ALA A 13 -34.98 -0.08 15.38
CA ALA A 13 -34.20 -1.27 15.73
C ALA A 13 -34.12 -2.33 14.61
N THR A 14 -34.95 -2.27 13.58
CA THR A 14 -35.05 -3.30 12.56
C THR A 14 -33.94 -3.37 11.50
N PRO A 15 -33.20 -2.31 11.15
CA PRO A 15 -32.16 -2.42 10.12
C PRO A 15 -30.82 -3.05 10.59
N LEU A 16 -30.63 -3.25 11.90
CA LEU A 16 -29.33 -3.73 12.42
C LEU A 16 -29.08 -5.23 12.19
N LEU A 17 -30.10 -6.02 11.88
CA LEU A 17 -29.99 -7.47 11.66
C LEU A 17 -29.73 -7.86 10.20
N ALA A 18 -29.79 -6.93 9.26
CA ALA A 18 -29.66 -7.20 7.83
C ALA A 18 -28.22 -7.17 7.30
N GLN A 19 -27.22 -6.86 8.10
CA GLN A 19 -25.85 -6.60 7.62
C GLN A 19 -24.94 -7.84 7.53
N ASN A 20 -25.40 -9.03 7.90
CA ASN A 20 -24.54 -10.22 7.98
C ASN A 20 -24.95 -11.38 7.07
N ALA A 21 -25.68 -11.14 5.97
CA ALA A 21 -26.34 -12.22 5.25
C ALA A 21 -25.72 -12.61 3.90
N MET A 22 -24.58 -12.05 3.49
CA MET A 22 -23.93 -12.54 2.28
C MET A 22 -22.93 -13.64 2.62
N PRO A 23 -23.08 -14.87 2.07
CA PRO A 23 -22.08 -15.90 2.26
C PRO A 23 -20.73 -15.42 1.70
N PRO A 24 -19.60 -15.81 2.31
CA PRO A 24 -18.29 -15.46 1.79
C PRO A 24 -18.11 -15.98 0.37
N ALA A 25 -17.35 -15.25 -0.45
CA ALA A 25 -17.04 -15.66 -1.81
C ALA A 25 -16.33 -17.04 -1.82
N PRO A 26 -16.54 -17.88 -2.83
CA PRO A 26 -16.10 -19.29 -2.83
C PRO A 26 -14.65 -19.51 -2.45
N TYR A 27 -13.73 -18.69 -3.00
CA TYR A 27 -12.29 -18.79 -2.71
C TYR A 27 -11.80 -17.82 -1.63
N ALA A 28 -12.70 -17.25 -0.83
CA ALA A 28 -12.30 -16.37 0.27
C ALA A 28 -11.48 -17.10 1.34
N TYR A 29 -11.88 -18.37 1.63
CA TYR A 29 -11.28 -19.22 2.66
C TYR A 29 -10.92 -20.62 2.15
N THR A 30 -11.24 -20.93 0.89
CA THR A 30 -10.94 -22.21 0.25
C THR A 30 -9.70 -22.06 -0.61
N GLN A 31 -8.75 -22.97 -0.47
CA GLN A 31 -7.53 -23.03 -1.27
C GLN A 31 -7.84 -23.58 -2.67
N LEU A 32 -6.94 -23.34 -3.62
CA LEU A 32 -7.00 -23.94 -4.94
C LEU A 32 -6.61 -25.42 -4.86
N GLU A 33 -7.13 -26.24 -5.77
CA GLU A 33 -6.81 -27.67 -5.84
C GLU A 33 -5.37 -27.93 -6.30
N ASP A 34 -4.83 -27.04 -7.14
CA ASP A 34 -3.45 -27.08 -7.59
C ASP A 34 -2.55 -26.43 -6.52
N PRO A 35 -1.63 -27.19 -5.89
CA PRO A 35 -0.77 -26.66 -4.83
C PRO A 35 0.28 -25.68 -5.32
N GLU A 36 0.71 -25.75 -6.59
CA GLU A 36 1.67 -24.77 -7.15
C GLU A 36 0.98 -23.43 -7.37
N LEU A 37 -0.23 -23.45 -7.93
CA LEU A 37 -1.03 -22.26 -8.15
C LEU A 37 -1.48 -21.62 -6.82
N GLU A 38 -1.79 -22.42 -5.80
CA GLU A 38 -2.10 -21.91 -4.45
C GLU A 38 -0.87 -21.27 -3.80
N ALA A 39 0.32 -21.86 -3.95
CA ALA A 39 1.55 -21.26 -3.43
C ALA A 39 1.82 -19.89 -4.07
N GLU A 40 1.59 -19.76 -5.38
CA GLU A 40 1.66 -18.48 -6.09
C GLU A 40 0.62 -17.47 -5.60
N ALA A 41 -0.62 -17.93 -5.37
CA ALA A 41 -1.68 -17.11 -4.79
C ALA A 41 -1.28 -16.58 -3.40
N VAL A 42 -0.78 -17.45 -2.52
CA VAL A 42 -0.32 -17.10 -1.17
C VAL A 42 0.82 -16.09 -1.22
N ALA A 43 1.82 -16.32 -2.07
CA ALA A 43 2.95 -15.41 -2.24
C ALA A 43 2.48 -14.02 -2.69
N LEU A 44 1.57 -13.94 -3.65
CA LEU A 44 0.99 -12.67 -4.09
C LEU A 44 0.18 -12.00 -2.97
N MET A 45 -0.71 -12.74 -2.31
CA MET A 45 -1.59 -12.23 -1.23
C MET A 45 -0.82 -11.68 -0.03
N ALA A 46 0.36 -12.25 0.29
CA ALA A 46 1.25 -11.74 1.35
C ALA A 46 1.83 -10.36 1.03
N THR A 47 1.90 -9.98 -0.25
CA THR A 47 2.41 -8.67 -0.71
C THR A 47 1.32 -7.62 -0.94
N LEU A 48 0.07 -7.96 -0.70
CA LEU A 48 -1.09 -7.07 -0.90
C LEU A 48 -1.70 -6.67 0.44
N ARG A 49 -2.00 -5.38 0.60
CA ARG A 49 -2.64 -4.83 1.80
C ARG A 49 -4.14 -5.03 1.77
N CYS A 50 -4.69 -5.40 2.91
CA CYS A 50 -6.12 -5.28 3.14
C CYS A 50 -6.48 -3.81 3.42
N LEU A 51 -7.39 -3.25 2.64
CA LEU A 51 -7.72 -1.82 2.68
C LEU A 51 -8.49 -1.37 3.94
N LYS A 52 -9.10 -2.30 4.67
CA LYS A 52 -9.91 -2.04 5.89
C LYS A 52 -9.39 -2.78 7.12
N CYS A 53 -8.17 -3.31 7.10
CA CYS A 53 -7.66 -4.27 8.08
C CYS A 53 -6.39 -3.78 8.80
N GLN A 54 -6.29 -2.53 9.18
CA GLN A 54 -5.14 -1.96 9.90
C GLN A 54 -3.77 -2.25 9.24
N SER A 55 -3.72 -2.19 7.92
CA SER A 55 -2.52 -2.46 7.10
C SER A 55 -2.01 -3.90 7.12
N GLN A 56 -2.78 -4.89 7.57
CA GLN A 56 -2.43 -6.30 7.42
C GLN A 56 -2.47 -6.74 5.96
N SER A 57 -1.74 -7.81 5.62
CA SER A 57 -1.86 -8.44 4.30
C SER A 57 -3.25 -9.08 4.12
N ILE A 58 -3.68 -9.24 2.88
CA ILE A 58 -4.92 -9.99 2.62
C ILE A 58 -4.76 -11.48 2.92
N HIS A 59 -3.52 -11.99 3.01
CA HIS A 59 -3.23 -13.34 3.46
C HIS A 59 -3.55 -13.52 4.95
N ASP A 60 -3.12 -12.55 5.80
CA ASP A 60 -3.15 -12.69 7.26
C ASP A 60 -4.41 -12.13 7.91
N SER A 61 -5.23 -11.40 7.16
CA SER A 61 -6.42 -10.75 7.70
C SER A 61 -7.66 -11.61 7.57
N ASP A 62 -8.44 -11.71 8.68
CA ASP A 62 -9.74 -12.38 8.71
C ASP A 62 -10.92 -11.46 8.37
N ALA A 63 -10.67 -10.20 8.02
CA ALA A 63 -11.74 -9.28 7.65
C ALA A 63 -12.46 -9.74 6.36
N PRO A 64 -13.79 -9.55 6.25
CA PRO A 64 -14.55 -9.95 5.08
C PRO A 64 -13.98 -9.42 3.77
N MET A 65 -13.51 -8.17 3.75
CA MET A 65 -12.87 -7.58 2.57
C MET A 65 -11.58 -8.30 2.16
N ALA A 66 -10.78 -8.80 3.11
CA ALA A 66 -9.60 -9.60 2.80
C ALA A 66 -10.02 -10.92 2.12
N GLY A 67 -11.12 -11.53 2.58
CA GLY A 67 -11.72 -12.70 1.94
C GLY A 67 -12.12 -12.43 0.50
N ASP A 68 -12.80 -11.33 0.23
CA ASP A 68 -13.20 -10.94 -1.12
C ASP A 68 -11.99 -10.71 -2.03
N MET A 69 -10.94 -10.07 -1.51
CA MET A 69 -9.70 -9.86 -2.26
C MET A 69 -8.96 -11.18 -2.54
N ARG A 70 -8.91 -12.11 -1.57
CA ARG A 70 -8.36 -13.47 -1.77
C ARG A 70 -9.12 -14.21 -2.87
N HIS A 71 -10.45 -14.13 -2.87
CA HIS A 71 -11.27 -14.71 -3.92
C HIS A 71 -10.91 -14.13 -5.30
N GLN A 72 -10.74 -12.83 -5.41
CA GLN A 72 -10.36 -12.18 -6.68
C GLN A 72 -8.98 -12.67 -7.17
N VAL A 73 -7.98 -12.76 -6.28
CA VAL A 73 -6.64 -13.25 -6.63
C VAL A 73 -6.73 -14.68 -7.17
N ARG A 74 -7.36 -15.60 -6.43
CA ARG A 74 -7.47 -17.02 -6.82
C ARG A 74 -8.24 -17.20 -8.12
N THR A 75 -9.36 -16.48 -8.29
CA THR A 75 -10.17 -16.58 -9.51
C THR A 75 -9.41 -16.11 -10.75
N ARG A 76 -8.59 -15.06 -10.62
CA ARG A 76 -7.79 -14.54 -11.73
C ARG A 76 -6.60 -15.44 -12.08
N LEU A 77 -5.95 -16.04 -11.06
CA LEU A 77 -4.92 -17.05 -11.29
C LEU A 77 -5.50 -18.27 -12.01
N LEU A 78 -6.69 -18.75 -11.62
CA LEU A 78 -7.41 -19.81 -12.33
C LEU A 78 -7.74 -19.43 -13.79
N ALA A 79 -7.94 -18.16 -14.08
CA ALA A 79 -8.15 -17.63 -15.43
C ALA A 79 -6.84 -17.51 -16.23
N GLY A 80 -5.67 -17.83 -15.63
CA GLY A 80 -4.36 -17.78 -16.27
C GLY A 80 -3.70 -16.39 -16.28
N GLU A 81 -4.19 -15.45 -15.47
CA GLU A 81 -3.53 -14.15 -15.30
C GLU A 81 -2.27 -14.32 -14.43
N SER A 82 -1.17 -13.61 -14.79
CA SER A 82 0.04 -13.63 -13.97
C SER A 82 -0.10 -12.79 -12.68
N PRO A 83 0.68 -13.07 -11.62
CA PRO A 83 0.70 -12.29 -10.39
C PRO A 83 0.91 -10.79 -10.63
N GLU A 84 1.77 -10.44 -11.60
CA GLU A 84 2.06 -9.04 -11.94
C GLU A 84 0.83 -8.36 -12.55
N GLN A 85 0.10 -9.06 -13.43
CA GLN A 85 -1.14 -8.56 -14.04
C GLN A 85 -2.22 -8.35 -12.97
N ILE A 86 -2.37 -9.31 -12.06
CA ILE A 86 -3.32 -9.24 -10.95
C ILE A 86 -2.99 -8.06 -10.03
N ARG A 87 -1.71 -7.89 -9.66
CA ARG A 87 -1.24 -6.76 -8.87
C ARG A 87 -1.54 -5.43 -9.57
N ALA A 88 -1.19 -5.29 -10.84
CA ALA A 88 -1.43 -4.08 -11.62
C ALA A 88 -2.93 -3.75 -11.69
N TRP A 89 -3.79 -4.75 -11.86
CA TRP A 89 -5.24 -4.56 -11.85
C TRP A 89 -5.75 -4.10 -10.47
N LEU A 90 -5.23 -4.68 -9.38
CA LEU A 90 -5.60 -4.25 -8.02
C LEU A 90 -5.14 -2.82 -7.74
N ILE A 91 -3.94 -2.44 -8.18
CA ILE A 91 -3.43 -1.07 -8.07
C ILE A 91 -4.30 -0.10 -8.86
N GLN A 92 -4.67 -0.45 -10.09
CA GLN A 92 -5.56 0.38 -10.91
C GLN A 92 -6.94 0.56 -10.26
N ARG A 93 -7.46 -0.47 -9.56
CA ARG A 93 -8.79 -0.46 -8.97
C ARG A 93 -8.84 0.22 -7.59
N TYR A 94 -7.80 0.05 -6.79
CA TYR A 94 -7.78 0.44 -5.38
C TYR A 94 -6.68 1.44 -5.04
N GLY A 95 -5.83 1.79 -5.99
CA GLY A 95 -4.68 2.68 -5.82
C GLY A 95 -3.41 1.99 -5.32
N ASP A 96 -2.29 2.70 -5.40
CA ASP A 96 -0.93 2.18 -5.09
C ASP A 96 -0.81 1.65 -3.66
N TYR A 97 -1.65 2.13 -2.75
CA TYR A 97 -1.65 1.71 -1.34
C TYR A 97 -1.94 0.22 -1.14
N VAL A 98 -2.58 -0.45 -2.11
CA VAL A 98 -2.89 -1.89 -2.04
C VAL A 98 -1.64 -2.76 -2.09
N SER A 99 -0.54 -2.29 -2.66
CA SER A 99 0.72 -3.02 -2.76
C SER A 99 1.70 -2.61 -1.67
N TYR A 100 2.36 -3.60 -1.02
CA TYR A 100 3.51 -3.34 -0.16
C TYR A 100 4.79 -3.06 -0.97
N GLN A 101 4.84 -3.53 -2.21
CA GLN A 101 5.99 -3.28 -3.07
C GLN A 101 5.93 -1.83 -3.55
N PRO A 102 7.04 -1.07 -3.40
CA PRO A 102 7.09 0.30 -3.86
C PRO A 102 7.02 0.32 -5.39
N GLU A 103 5.96 0.89 -5.92
CA GLU A 103 5.84 1.18 -7.35
C GLU A 103 6.51 2.53 -7.64
N VAL A 104 7.53 2.52 -8.50
CA VAL A 104 8.12 3.76 -9.02
C VAL A 104 7.20 4.28 -10.10
N SER A 105 6.15 5.00 -9.69
CA SER A 105 5.20 5.64 -10.58
C SER A 105 5.64 7.07 -10.91
N SER A 106 5.00 7.67 -11.92
CA SER A 106 5.20 9.09 -12.25
C SER A 106 4.89 10.06 -11.10
N HIS A 107 4.18 9.60 -10.06
CA HIS A 107 3.86 10.38 -8.86
C HIS A 107 4.89 10.21 -7.74
N THR A 108 5.64 9.12 -7.70
CA THR A 108 6.57 8.80 -6.61
C THR A 108 8.03 9.14 -6.93
N TRP A 109 8.41 9.29 -8.20
CA TRP A 109 9.79 9.64 -8.58
C TRP A 109 10.31 10.95 -7.94
N PRO A 110 9.50 12.01 -7.74
CA PRO A 110 9.99 13.24 -7.11
C PRO A 110 10.47 13.02 -5.67
N LEU A 111 9.87 12.03 -4.97
CA LEU A 111 10.31 11.68 -3.60
C LEU A 111 11.77 11.24 -3.55
N PHE A 112 12.28 10.63 -4.62
CA PHE A 112 13.65 10.15 -4.70
C PHE A 112 14.59 11.22 -5.27
N VAL A 113 14.14 11.98 -6.27
CA VAL A 113 14.96 12.98 -6.96
C VAL A 113 15.16 14.24 -6.12
N ILE A 114 14.14 14.73 -5.42
CA ILE A 114 14.23 15.94 -4.62
C ILE A 114 15.33 15.85 -3.55
N PRO A 115 15.38 14.81 -2.68
CA PRO A 115 16.43 14.70 -1.68
C PRO A 115 17.83 14.54 -2.31
N LEU A 116 17.94 13.82 -3.43
CA LEU A 116 19.21 13.67 -4.13
C LEU A 116 19.72 15.02 -4.64
N VAL A 117 18.88 15.82 -5.30
CA VAL A 117 19.23 17.17 -5.78
C VAL A 117 19.62 18.07 -4.61
N LEU A 118 18.91 17.99 -3.49
CA LEU A 118 19.18 18.80 -2.30
C LEU A 118 20.55 18.45 -1.68
N ILE A 119 20.88 17.16 -1.60
CA ILE A 119 22.20 16.69 -1.14
C ILE A 119 23.31 17.19 -2.06
N LEU A 120 23.13 17.09 -3.38
CA LEU A 120 24.11 17.56 -4.35
C LEU A 120 24.32 19.08 -4.26
N LEU A 121 23.23 19.83 -4.05
CA LEU A 121 23.27 21.28 -3.90
C LEU A 121 24.03 21.70 -2.63
N VAL A 122 23.74 21.06 -1.49
CA VAL A 122 24.45 21.28 -0.22
C VAL A 122 25.92 20.92 -0.37
N ALA A 123 26.23 19.77 -0.96
CA ALA A 123 27.61 19.36 -1.21
C ALA A 123 28.38 20.38 -2.09
N ALA A 124 27.75 20.86 -3.17
CA ALA A 124 28.34 21.85 -4.05
C ALA A 124 28.63 23.20 -3.31
N VAL A 125 27.69 23.63 -2.46
CA VAL A 125 27.87 24.85 -1.65
C VAL A 125 29.00 24.68 -0.63
N LEU A 126 29.06 23.51 0.03
CA LEU A 126 30.14 23.21 1.00
C LEU A 126 31.50 23.16 0.33
N LEU A 127 31.63 22.50 -0.81
CA LEU A 127 32.89 22.43 -1.57
C LEU A 127 33.36 23.81 -2.02
N ARG A 128 32.43 24.64 -2.51
CA ARG A 128 32.76 26.06 -2.87
C ARG A 128 33.20 26.89 -1.67
N ARG A 129 32.56 26.73 -0.51
CA ARG A 129 32.94 27.45 0.71
C ARG A 129 34.30 26.98 1.27
N LEU A 130 34.56 25.67 1.23
CA LEU A 130 35.86 25.13 1.67
C LEU A 130 37.00 25.50 0.73
N GLY A 131 36.75 25.50 -0.60
CA GLY A 131 37.71 25.96 -1.59
C GLY A 131 38.11 27.44 -1.36
N LYS A 132 37.12 28.33 -1.16
CA LYS A 132 37.37 29.75 -0.90
C LYS A 132 38.14 30.02 0.40
N ARG A 133 37.86 29.24 1.47
CA ARG A 133 38.60 29.34 2.74
C ARG A 133 40.06 28.92 2.61
N ARG A 134 40.41 28.02 1.71
CA ARG A 134 41.81 27.64 1.44
C ARG A 134 42.58 28.76 0.72
N GLU A 135 41.95 29.40 -0.26
CA GLU A 135 42.56 30.52 -0.99
C GLU A 135 42.79 31.75 -0.10
N ASP A 136 41.86 32.07 0.80
CA ASP A 136 41.98 33.17 1.77
C ASP A 136 43.05 32.88 2.84
N GLY A 137 43.26 31.60 3.25
CA GLY A 137 44.26 31.20 4.23
C GLY A 137 45.71 31.21 3.69
N ASP A 138 45.89 30.86 2.44
CA ASP A 138 47.23 30.86 1.80
C ASP A 138 47.72 32.26 1.49
N SER A 139 46.80 33.24 1.33
CA SER A 139 47.18 34.65 1.09
C SER A 139 47.66 35.39 2.35
N GLU A 140 47.24 35.00 3.55
CA GLU A 140 47.72 35.60 4.81
C GLU A 140 49.08 35.07 5.24
N THR A 141 49.46 33.84 4.88
CA THR A 141 50.75 33.26 5.25
C THR A 141 51.88 33.75 4.38
N GLY A 142 51.61 34.28 3.18
CA GLY A 142 52.61 34.84 2.25
C GLY A 142 52.99 36.30 2.50
N ALA A 143 52.30 37.03 3.39
CA ALA A 143 52.54 38.46 3.63
C ALA A 143 53.38 38.74 4.86
N SER A 144 53.88 37.70 5.57
CA SER A 144 54.73 37.86 6.80
C SER A 144 56.13 37.27 6.68
N ALA A 145 56.72 37.19 5.46
CA ALA A 145 58.07 36.75 5.23
C ALA A 145 58.93 37.88 4.66
#